data_f94a24afcfcad998fc67dccf971f0351
#
_entry.id   f94a24afcfcad998fc67dccf971f0351
#
_cell.length_a   1.000
_cell.length_b   1.000
_cell.length_c   1.000
_cell.angle_alpha   90.00
_cell.angle_beta   90.00
_cell.angle_gamma   90.00
#
_symmetry.space_group_name_H-M   'P 1'
#
loop_
_entity.id
_entity.type
_entity.pdbx_description
1 polymer ?
#
loop_
_entity_poly.entity_id
_entity_poly.type
_entity_poly.pdbx_seq_one_letter_code
_entity_poly.pdbx_strand_id
1 'polypeptide(L)'
;MNLAHTAPRVGETVVAIGKPFGLGGTVPSGIISARGRDIGAGPYDDFLQVDAAVNRGNSGGPTFNLQGEVVGVNTAIYSPSGGSVGIGFAIPSETVQSVVAQLKEHGSVERGYLGVSTQSVTRDIADSINLKQAKGALIDNAEPGTQAAKARLKSGEVITAVKGAAISDARDLARKIGGLKPGSKVSISYMRAGKEQSADLELGAIPSQKAAAAGQAEAGKQALAGLGLRLAPATAVKGAGDEGVAVVDIDPNGTAARKGMRDGDVILEVGGKPVATPTDVRSSIDAAKSEGRTAVLMKVKSADGTRFVAVPVPKA
;
A
#
# COMPACT_ATOMS: atom_id res chain seq x y z
N MET A 1 21.63 -21.06 5.74
CA MET A 1 22.05 -19.81 6.39
C MET A 1 21.23 -19.63 7.66
N ASN A 2 21.88 -19.30 8.76
CA ASN A 2 21.20 -19.06 10.02
C ASN A 2 20.79 -17.59 10.08
N LEU A 3 19.53 -17.33 10.38
CA LEU A 3 19.03 -15.98 10.64
C LEU A 3 19.33 -15.62 12.09
N ALA A 4 19.80 -14.41 12.34
CA ALA A 4 20.04 -13.92 13.70
C ALA A 4 18.72 -13.86 14.48
N HIS A 5 18.74 -14.36 15.71
CA HIS A 5 17.59 -14.32 16.63
C HIS A 5 17.57 -13.05 17.47
N THR A 6 18.69 -12.34 17.55
CA THR A 6 18.83 -11.08 18.26
C THR A 6 18.98 -9.94 17.28
N ALA A 7 18.23 -8.87 17.52
CA ALA A 7 18.33 -7.68 16.70
C ALA A 7 19.72 -7.04 16.83
N PRO A 8 20.40 -6.68 15.72
CA PRO A 8 21.75 -6.11 15.76
C PRO A 8 21.75 -4.73 16.45
N ARG A 9 22.85 -4.39 17.10
CA ARG A 9 23.02 -3.08 17.74
C ARG A 9 23.54 -2.04 16.74
N VAL A 10 23.18 -0.78 16.95
CA VAL A 10 23.82 0.32 16.23
C VAL A 10 25.31 0.34 16.55
N GLY A 11 26.16 0.49 15.53
CA GLY A 11 27.61 0.38 15.61
C GLY A 11 28.15 -1.04 15.44
N GLU A 12 27.30 -2.05 15.35
CA GLU A 12 27.74 -3.44 15.13
C GLU A 12 28.24 -3.64 13.70
N THR A 13 29.42 -4.27 13.57
CA THR A 13 30.05 -4.56 12.28
C THR A 13 29.23 -5.59 11.50
N VAL A 14 29.03 -5.29 10.24
CA VAL A 14 28.30 -6.16 9.30
C VAL A 14 29.02 -6.31 7.97
N VAL A 15 28.68 -7.39 7.26
CA VAL A 15 29.20 -7.70 5.94
C VAL A 15 28.00 -7.93 5.01
N ALA A 16 27.86 -7.12 3.97
CA ALA A 16 26.83 -7.27 2.97
C ALA A 16 27.38 -8.10 1.80
N ILE A 17 26.61 -9.10 1.32
CA ILE A 17 27.03 -9.93 0.19
C ILE A 17 26.06 -9.75 -0.97
N GLY A 18 26.62 -9.67 -2.19
CA GLY A 18 25.82 -9.55 -3.40
C GLY A 18 26.64 -9.60 -4.67
N LYS A 19 26.00 -9.27 -5.80
CA LYS A 19 26.60 -9.19 -7.14
C LYS A 19 26.38 -7.80 -7.75
N PRO A 20 27.04 -6.74 -7.21
CA PRO A 20 26.82 -5.39 -7.71
C PRO A 20 27.21 -5.29 -9.18
N PHE A 21 26.34 -4.69 -9.98
CA PHE A 21 26.50 -4.48 -11.42
C PHE A 21 26.82 -5.76 -12.24
N GLY A 22 26.57 -6.93 -11.67
CA GLY A 22 26.87 -8.21 -12.34
C GLY A 22 28.36 -8.63 -12.30
N LEU A 23 29.23 -7.89 -11.61
CA LEU A 23 30.68 -8.09 -11.59
C LEU A 23 31.18 -9.32 -10.77
N GLY A 24 30.29 -10.18 -10.33
CA GLY A 24 30.63 -11.32 -9.48
C GLY A 24 30.35 -11.07 -8.00
N GLY A 25 30.73 -12.02 -7.13
CA GLY A 25 30.51 -11.93 -5.68
C GLY A 25 31.33 -10.80 -5.08
N THR A 26 30.65 -9.90 -4.35
CA THR A 26 31.30 -8.77 -3.65
C THR A 26 30.88 -8.77 -2.19
N VAL A 27 31.83 -8.43 -1.31
CA VAL A 27 31.70 -8.54 0.13
C VAL A 27 32.12 -7.21 0.80
N PRO A 28 31.33 -6.13 0.68
CA PRO A 28 31.59 -4.89 1.40
C PRO A 28 31.28 -5.04 2.89
N SER A 29 32.12 -4.46 3.74
CA SER A 29 31.89 -4.35 5.18
C SER A 29 31.42 -2.94 5.55
N GLY A 30 30.77 -2.84 6.69
CA GLY A 30 30.31 -1.60 7.30
C GLY A 30 29.72 -1.85 8.68
N ILE A 31 28.89 -0.96 9.17
CA ILE A 31 28.20 -1.09 10.46
C ILE A 31 26.68 -0.89 10.29
N ILE A 32 25.94 -1.29 11.30
CA ILE A 32 24.54 -0.86 11.47
C ILE A 32 24.56 0.61 11.90
N SER A 33 24.17 1.51 10.99
CA SER A 33 24.15 2.95 11.25
C SER A 33 22.91 3.38 12.04
N ALA A 34 21.76 2.70 11.81
CA ALA A 34 20.51 2.95 12.51
C ALA A 34 19.56 1.76 12.39
N ARG A 35 18.48 1.78 13.21
CA ARG A 35 17.38 0.82 13.18
C ARG A 35 16.05 1.53 13.06
N GLY A 36 15.01 0.84 12.62
CA GLY A 36 13.66 1.41 12.55
C GLY A 36 13.52 2.49 11.48
N ARG A 37 14.33 2.44 10.42
CA ARG A 37 14.28 3.45 9.37
C ARG A 37 13.02 3.27 8.51
N ASP A 38 12.40 4.40 8.30
CA ASP A 38 11.34 4.59 7.33
C ASP A 38 11.94 5.22 6.06
N ILE A 39 11.68 4.60 4.94
CA ILE A 39 12.17 5.05 3.62
C ILE A 39 11.02 5.38 2.66
N GLY A 40 9.76 5.39 3.15
CA GLY A 40 8.58 5.65 2.35
C GLY A 40 8.17 4.49 1.43
N ALA A 41 8.66 3.26 1.69
CA ALA A 41 8.31 2.08 0.90
C ALA A 41 6.93 1.51 1.30
N GLY A 42 6.45 1.83 2.50
CA GLY A 42 5.12 1.40 2.95
C GLY A 42 4.84 1.63 4.43
N PRO A 43 3.62 1.27 4.87
CA PRO A 43 3.19 1.51 6.26
C PRO A 43 3.91 0.62 7.28
N TYR A 44 4.64 -0.39 6.85
CA TYR A 44 5.35 -1.35 7.69
C TYR A 44 6.87 -1.18 7.64
N ASP A 45 7.35 -0.03 7.18
CA ASP A 45 8.77 0.26 7.08
C ASP A 45 9.46 0.14 8.44
N ASP A 46 10.50 -0.69 8.49
CA ASP A 46 11.32 -0.99 9.67
C ASP A 46 12.69 -1.49 9.21
N PHE A 47 13.45 -0.62 8.52
CA PHE A 47 14.71 -1.04 7.93
C PHE A 47 15.90 -0.85 8.86
N LEU A 48 16.88 -1.73 8.76
CA LEU A 48 18.23 -1.49 9.22
C LEU A 48 18.92 -0.56 8.22
N GLN A 49 19.54 0.50 8.69
CA GLN A 49 20.44 1.31 7.88
C GLN A 49 21.86 0.77 8.05
N VAL A 50 22.55 0.56 6.95
CA VAL A 50 23.95 0.12 6.91
C VAL A 50 24.78 1.08 6.07
N ASP A 51 26.06 1.26 6.42
CA ASP A 51 26.99 2.06 5.64
C ASP A 51 27.91 1.22 4.73
N ALA A 52 27.76 -0.12 4.77
CA ALA A 52 28.38 -0.99 3.80
C ALA A 52 28.03 -0.53 2.37
N ALA A 53 28.96 -0.64 1.43
CA ALA A 53 28.78 -0.21 0.04
C ALA A 53 27.79 -1.08 -0.74
N VAL A 54 26.51 -0.92 -0.43
CA VAL A 54 25.39 -1.59 -1.13
C VAL A 54 25.08 -0.84 -2.42
N ASN A 55 24.99 -1.57 -3.53
CA ASN A 55 24.67 -1.04 -4.85
C ASN A 55 23.64 -1.93 -5.55
N ARG A 56 23.19 -1.49 -6.75
CA ARG A 56 22.30 -2.28 -7.60
C ARG A 56 22.93 -3.65 -7.90
N GLY A 57 22.21 -4.73 -7.56
CA GLY A 57 22.66 -6.12 -7.65
C GLY A 57 22.98 -6.76 -6.29
N ASN A 58 23.01 -5.99 -5.19
CA ASN A 58 23.08 -6.51 -3.84
C ASN A 58 21.70 -6.81 -3.24
N SER A 59 20.61 -6.23 -3.79
CA SER A 59 19.24 -6.46 -3.31
C SER A 59 18.88 -7.95 -3.35
N GLY A 60 18.29 -8.46 -2.26
CA GLY A 60 18.02 -9.89 -2.03
C GLY A 60 19.20 -10.65 -1.43
N GLY A 61 20.41 -10.09 -1.41
CA GLY A 61 21.57 -10.65 -0.76
C GLY A 61 21.55 -10.44 0.77
N PRO A 62 22.25 -11.29 1.53
CA PRO A 62 22.29 -11.20 2.99
C PRO A 62 23.25 -10.11 3.49
N THR A 63 22.91 -9.54 4.64
CA THR A 63 23.83 -8.84 5.53
C THR A 63 24.09 -9.71 6.74
N PHE A 64 25.37 -10.05 6.97
CA PHE A 64 25.82 -10.89 8.07
C PHE A 64 26.42 -10.07 9.23
N ASN A 65 26.29 -10.58 10.45
CA ASN A 65 27.14 -10.19 11.56
C ASN A 65 28.48 -10.96 11.53
N LEU A 66 29.40 -10.65 12.48
CA LEU A 66 30.69 -11.34 12.57
C LEU A 66 30.59 -12.80 13.06
N GLN A 67 29.45 -13.22 13.56
CA GLN A 67 29.16 -14.62 13.93
C GLN A 67 28.69 -15.46 12.74
N GLY A 68 28.54 -14.86 11.55
CA GLY A 68 28.05 -15.53 10.34
C GLY A 68 26.53 -15.74 10.32
N GLU A 69 25.80 -14.99 11.14
CA GLU A 69 24.34 -15.00 11.12
C GLU A 69 23.81 -13.86 10.25
N VAL A 70 22.73 -14.11 9.51
CA VAL A 70 22.06 -13.09 8.69
C VAL A 70 21.26 -12.17 9.59
N VAL A 71 21.66 -10.90 9.70
CA VAL A 71 20.97 -9.86 10.45
C VAL A 71 19.94 -9.11 9.60
N GLY A 72 20.05 -9.19 8.26
CA GLY A 72 19.11 -8.57 7.36
C GLY A 72 19.29 -9.00 5.90
N VAL A 73 18.31 -8.60 5.06
CA VAL A 73 18.33 -8.81 3.61
C VAL A 73 18.41 -7.45 2.94
N ASN A 74 19.48 -7.22 2.16
CA ASN A 74 19.69 -5.98 1.42
C ASN A 74 18.51 -5.69 0.49
N THR A 75 18.04 -4.44 0.45
CA THR A 75 16.86 -4.11 -0.35
C THR A 75 16.97 -2.81 -1.13
N ALA A 76 17.42 -1.73 -0.50
CA ALA A 76 17.42 -0.40 -1.10
C ALA A 76 18.67 0.39 -0.71
N ILE A 77 18.89 1.50 -1.42
CA ILE A 77 19.84 2.54 -1.04
C ILE A 77 19.16 3.90 -1.13
N TYR A 78 19.62 4.84 -0.32
CA TYR A 78 19.39 6.26 -0.58
C TYR A 78 20.59 6.81 -1.36
N SER A 79 20.33 7.37 -2.55
CA SER A 79 21.40 7.85 -3.40
C SER A 79 20.93 8.97 -4.32
N PRO A 80 21.57 10.13 -4.32
CA PRO A 80 21.32 11.20 -5.30
C PRO A 80 21.85 10.88 -6.70
N SER A 81 22.88 10.02 -6.79
CA SER A 81 23.59 9.69 -8.03
C SER A 81 23.31 8.29 -8.59
N GLY A 82 22.55 7.46 -7.84
CA GLY A 82 22.29 6.06 -8.19
C GLY A 82 23.36 5.07 -7.72
N GLY A 83 24.51 5.53 -7.21
CA GLY A 83 25.56 4.71 -6.58
C GLY A 83 25.52 4.80 -5.05
N SER A 84 26.25 3.91 -4.36
CA SER A 84 26.35 3.94 -2.89
C SER A 84 27.01 5.22 -2.38
N VAL A 85 26.38 5.85 -1.41
CA VAL A 85 26.90 6.96 -0.64
C VAL A 85 27.01 6.63 0.87
N GLY A 86 27.06 5.33 1.20
CA GLY A 86 27.09 4.85 2.58
C GLY A 86 25.73 4.86 3.27
N ILE A 87 24.63 4.87 2.52
CA ILE A 87 23.25 4.79 3.06
C ILE A 87 22.54 3.64 2.35
N GLY A 88 22.73 2.44 2.89
CA GLY A 88 22.02 1.23 2.46
C GLY A 88 20.95 0.82 3.47
N PHE A 89 19.97 0.05 3.02
CA PHE A 89 18.87 -0.47 3.83
C PHE A 89 18.73 -1.96 3.67
N ALA A 90 18.52 -2.64 4.80
CA ALA A 90 18.24 -4.07 4.84
C ALA A 90 16.96 -4.35 5.65
N ILE A 91 16.19 -5.34 5.22
CA ILE A 91 15.03 -5.84 5.97
C ILE A 91 15.56 -6.65 7.14
N PRO A 92 15.18 -6.37 8.41
CA PRO A 92 15.67 -7.09 9.58
C PRO A 92 15.35 -8.58 9.55
N SER A 93 16.25 -9.40 10.13
CA SER A 93 16.09 -10.86 10.17
C SER A 93 14.80 -11.32 10.81
N GLU A 94 14.32 -10.65 11.86
CA GLU A 94 13.03 -10.93 12.51
C GLU A 94 11.84 -10.77 11.58
N THR A 95 11.86 -9.73 10.73
CA THR A 95 10.84 -9.53 9.68
C THR A 95 10.94 -10.61 8.60
N VAL A 96 12.16 -10.94 8.17
CA VAL A 96 12.41 -11.98 7.18
C VAL A 96 11.90 -13.32 7.68
N GLN A 97 12.18 -13.69 8.94
CA GLN A 97 11.71 -14.96 9.54
C GLN A 97 10.18 -15.06 9.49
N SER A 98 9.50 -14.02 9.94
CA SER A 98 8.03 -13.98 9.98
C SER A 98 7.41 -14.08 8.59
N VAL A 99 7.92 -13.30 7.64
CA VAL A 99 7.40 -13.26 6.27
C VAL A 99 7.67 -14.56 5.52
N VAL A 100 8.91 -15.09 5.60
CA VAL A 100 9.29 -16.34 4.92
C VAL A 100 8.53 -17.54 5.47
N ALA A 101 8.29 -17.59 6.79
CA ALA A 101 7.48 -18.65 7.39
C ALA A 101 6.05 -18.66 6.79
N GLN A 102 5.40 -17.52 6.71
CA GLN A 102 4.05 -17.40 6.13
C GLN A 102 4.03 -17.75 4.64
N LEU A 103 5.02 -17.27 3.87
CA LEU A 103 5.12 -17.57 2.44
C LEU A 103 5.34 -19.07 2.18
N LYS A 104 6.10 -19.76 3.02
CA LYS A 104 6.31 -21.21 2.92
C LYS A 104 5.04 -22.00 3.26
N GLU A 105 4.29 -21.55 4.25
CA GLU A 105 3.11 -22.26 4.77
C GLU A 105 1.86 -21.98 3.91
N HIS A 106 1.67 -20.73 3.51
CA HIS A 106 0.41 -20.28 2.90
C HIS A 106 0.57 -19.66 1.51
N GLY A 107 1.79 -19.45 1.02
CA GLY A 107 2.06 -18.79 -0.27
C GLY A 107 1.75 -17.27 -0.26
N SER A 108 1.31 -16.74 0.86
CA SER A 108 0.93 -15.32 1.03
C SER A 108 1.24 -14.84 2.44
N VAL A 109 1.36 -13.51 2.61
CA VAL A 109 1.53 -12.89 3.92
C VAL A 109 0.19 -12.32 4.38
N GLU A 110 -0.32 -12.85 5.48
CA GLU A 110 -1.52 -12.34 6.14
C GLU A 110 -1.11 -11.39 7.27
N ARG A 111 -1.77 -10.23 7.32
CA ARG A 111 -1.51 -9.21 8.33
C ARG A 111 -2.79 -8.90 9.10
N GLY A 112 -2.65 -8.71 10.41
CA GLY A 112 -3.72 -8.20 11.23
C GLY A 112 -4.15 -6.80 10.76
N TYR A 113 -5.44 -6.54 10.82
CA TYR A 113 -6.03 -5.29 10.39
C TYR A 113 -7.02 -4.76 11.43
N LEU A 114 -6.85 -3.51 11.83
CA LEU A 114 -7.71 -2.85 12.80
C LEU A 114 -8.89 -2.11 12.12
N GLY A 115 -8.66 -1.59 10.92
CA GLY A 115 -9.64 -0.82 10.16
C GLY A 115 -9.72 0.64 10.60
N VAL A 116 -8.57 1.25 10.85
CA VAL A 116 -8.44 2.69 11.12
C VAL A 116 -7.43 3.32 10.18
N SER A 117 -7.73 4.55 9.77
CA SER A 117 -6.74 5.47 9.24
C SER A 117 -6.18 6.28 10.39
N THR A 118 -4.85 6.42 10.47
CA THR A 118 -4.22 7.10 11.61
C THR A 118 -3.11 8.02 11.15
N GLN A 119 -2.87 9.06 11.96
CA GLN A 119 -1.70 9.94 11.83
C GLN A 119 -0.92 10.00 13.14
N SER A 120 0.37 10.32 13.04
CA SER A 120 1.22 10.49 14.21
C SER A 120 0.85 11.74 14.99
N VAL A 121 0.92 11.66 16.31
CA VAL A 121 0.64 12.79 17.21
C VAL A 121 1.86 13.71 17.24
N THR A 122 1.73 14.91 16.65
CA THR A 122 2.69 15.99 16.79
C THR A 122 2.54 16.70 18.13
N ARG A 123 3.50 17.57 18.51
CA ARG A 123 3.40 18.36 19.74
C ARG A 123 2.16 19.26 19.74
N ASP A 124 1.88 19.94 18.64
CA ASP A 124 0.73 20.82 18.52
C ASP A 124 -0.61 20.06 18.66
N ILE A 125 -0.67 18.86 18.12
CA ILE A 125 -1.83 17.95 18.30
C ILE A 125 -1.94 17.55 19.77
N ALA A 126 -0.84 17.10 20.39
CA ALA A 126 -0.85 16.69 21.79
C ALA A 126 -1.34 17.82 22.70
N ASP A 127 -0.84 19.05 22.50
CA ASP A 127 -1.24 20.24 23.27
C ASP A 127 -2.73 20.57 23.06
N SER A 128 -3.24 20.44 21.83
CA SER A 128 -4.64 20.73 21.49
C SER A 128 -5.66 19.76 22.14
N ILE A 129 -5.23 18.53 22.44
CA ILE A 129 -6.07 17.48 23.07
C ILE A 129 -5.68 17.18 24.53
N ASN A 130 -4.84 18.03 25.13
CA ASN A 130 -4.29 17.86 26.48
C ASN A 130 -3.59 16.52 26.73
N LEU A 131 -2.86 16.02 25.73
CA LEU A 131 -2.06 14.80 25.86
C LEU A 131 -0.68 15.16 26.43
N LYS A 132 -0.26 14.50 27.50
CA LYS A 132 1.01 14.82 28.21
C LYS A 132 2.27 14.64 27.34
N GLN A 133 2.22 13.79 26.33
CA GLN A 133 3.34 13.49 25.45
C GLN A 133 2.86 13.39 24.01
N ALA A 134 3.66 13.88 23.06
CA ALA A 134 3.42 13.72 21.63
C ALA A 134 3.73 12.28 21.19
N LYS A 135 2.93 11.31 21.64
CA LYS A 135 3.05 9.89 21.34
C LYS A 135 1.69 9.28 21.10
N GLY A 136 1.70 8.20 20.31
CA GLY A 136 0.49 7.46 19.95
C GLY A 136 0.05 7.69 18.49
N ALA A 137 -1.02 7.02 18.12
CA ALA A 137 -1.61 7.13 16.80
C ALA A 137 -3.00 7.76 16.91
N LEU A 138 -3.15 8.98 16.40
CA LEU A 138 -4.43 9.69 16.33
C LEU A 138 -5.29 9.04 15.26
N ILE A 139 -6.50 8.62 15.59
CA ILE A 139 -7.47 8.08 14.65
C ILE A 139 -8.05 9.22 13.84
N ASP A 140 -7.81 9.20 12.53
CA ASP A 140 -8.44 10.08 11.58
C ASP A 140 -9.83 9.54 11.19
N ASN A 141 -9.91 8.24 10.87
CA ASN A 141 -11.16 7.59 10.53
C ASN A 141 -11.16 6.11 10.99
N ALA A 142 -12.31 5.64 11.48
CA ALA A 142 -12.58 4.22 11.69
C ALA A 142 -13.50 3.72 10.57
N GLU A 143 -13.02 2.79 9.76
CA GLU A 143 -13.74 2.32 8.57
C GLU A 143 -15.00 1.54 8.96
N PRO A 144 -16.16 1.83 8.35
CA PRO A 144 -17.40 1.11 8.63
C PRO A 144 -17.27 -0.40 8.42
N GLY A 145 -17.88 -1.19 9.32
CA GLY A 145 -17.87 -2.65 9.24
C GLY A 145 -16.60 -3.31 9.77
N THR A 146 -15.54 -2.54 10.08
CA THR A 146 -14.29 -3.07 10.62
C THR A 146 -14.34 -3.32 12.13
N GLN A 147 -13.28 -3.93 12.65
CA GLN A 147 -13.17 -4.25 14.07
C GLN A 147 -13.08 -2.99 14.93
N ALA A 148 -12.39 -1.94 14.45
CA ALA A 148 -12.35 -0.65 15.12
C ALA A 148 -13.74 -0.01 15.28
N ALA A 149 -14.54 -0.04 14.21
CA ALA A 149 -15.92 0.47 14.25
C ALA A 149 -16.81 -0.34 15.21
N LYS A 150 -16.66 -1.68 15.22
CA LYS A 150 -17.37 -2.57 16.17
C LYS A 150 -16.96 -2.29 17.62
N ALA A 151 -15.70 -1.99 17.87
CA ALA A 151 -15.16 -1.57 19.17
C ALA A 151 -15.49 -0.11 19.52
N ARG A 152 -16.23 0.60 18.65
CA ARG A 152 -16.63 2.00 18.82
C ARG A 152 -15.46 2.97 18.98
N LEU A 153 -14.33 2.68 18.34
CA LEU A 153 -13.24 3.64 18.18
C LEU A 153 -13.69 4.76 17.24
N LYS A 154 -13.32 6.00 17.54
CA LYS A 154 -13.80 7.19 16.82
C LYS A 154 -12.64 8.07 16.37
N SER A 155 -12.88 8.86 15.33
CA SER A 155 -12.00 9.96 14.94
C SER A 155 -11.72 10.90 16.12
N GLY A 156 -10.51 11.39 16.23
CA GLY A 156 -10.01 12.26 17.30
C GLY A 156 -9.53 11.52 18.56
N GLU A 157 -9.62 10.19 18.62
CA GLU A 157 -9.06 9.39 19.71
C GLU A 157 -7.61 9.00 19.39
N VAL A 158 -6.78 8.84 20.42
CA VAL A 158 -5.37 8.49 20.28
C VAL A 158 -5.13 7.09 20.85
N ILE A 159 -4.72 6.17 20.00
CA ILE A 159 -4.28 4.84 20.43
C ILE A 159 -2.90 4.97 21.09
N THR A 160 -2.80 4.54 22.35
CA THR A 160 -1.59 4.67 23.20
C THR A 160 -0.88 3.35 23.44
N ALA A 161 -1.58 2.22 23.40
CA ALA A 161 -0.98 0.89 23.56
C ALA A 161 -1.75 -0.20 22.82
N VAL A 162 -1.05 -1.27 22.45
CA VAL A 162 -1.60 -2.53 21.92
C VAL A 162 -1.03 -3.67 22.74
N LYS A 163 -1.89 -4.50 23.34
CA LYS A 163 -1.51 -5.60 24.26
C LYS A 163 -0.54 -5.13 25.36
N GLY A 164 -0.75 -3.94 25.91
CA GLY A 164 0.11 -3.32 26.91
C GLY A 164 1.43 -2.71 26.36
N ALA A 165 1.80 -2.97 25.12
CA ALA A 165 2.98 -2.35 24.48
C ALA A 165 2.64 -0.93 24.00
N ALA A 166 3.34 0.08 24.53
CA ALA A 166 3.12 1.48 24.17
C ALA A 166 3.32 1.73 22.66
N ILE A 167 2.52 2.64 22.12
CA ILE A 167 2.58 3.09 20.73
C ILE A 167 3.28 4.44 20.66
N SER A 168 4.35 4.54 19.88
CA SER A 168 5.09 5.79 19.68
C SER A 168 4.41 6.70 18.64
N ASP A 169 3.91 6.13 17.54
CA ASP A 169 3.38 6.85 16.40
C ASP A 169 2.46 5.94 15.55
N ALA A 170 1.88 6.48 14.48
CA ALA A 170 0.97 5.77 13.58
C ALA A 170 1.62 4.55 12.89
N ARG A 171 2.93 4.62 12.57
CA ARG A 171 3.65 3.50 11.94
C ARG A 171 3.95 2.39 12.92
N ASP A 172 4.32 2.74 14.15
CA ASP A 172 4.50 1.76 15.22
C ASP A 172 3.20 0.97 15.46
N LEU A 173 2.04 1.66 15.43
CA LEU A 173 0.74 0.99 15.46
C LEU A 173 0.57 0.03 14.27
N ALA A 174 0.83 0.51 13.05
CA ALA A 174 0.70 -0.31 11.84
C ALA A 174 1.59 -1.55 11.90
N ARG A 175 2.86 -1.41 12.31
CA ARG A 175 3.79 -2.54 12.48
C ARG A 175 3.31 -3.55 13.52
N LYS A 176 2.92 -3.08 14.71
CA LYS A 176 2.46 -3.95 15.80
C LYS A 176 1.18 -4.69 15.45
N ILE A 177 0.22 -4.02 14.83
CA ILE A 177 -1.03 -4.67 14.35
C ILE A 177 -0.73 -5.59 13.16
N GLY A 178 0.00 -5.11 12.15
CA GLY A 178 0.34 -5.89 10.95
C GLY A 178 1.26 -7.09 11.21
N GLY A 179 2.00 -7.10 12.32
CA GLY A 179 2.80 -8.24 12.77
C GLY A 179 1.98 -9.35 13.46
N LEU A 180 0.72 -9.09 13.77
CA LEU A 180 -0.19 -10.09 14.34
C LEU A 180 -0.99 -10.79 13.24
N LYS A 181 -1.42 -12.02 13.51
CA LYS A 181 -2.30 -12.77 12.58
C LYS A 181 -3.73 -12.21 12.63
N PRO A 182 -4.49 -12.23 11.51
CA PRO A 182 -5.94 -12.06 11.55
C PRO A 182 -6.57 -13.03 12.55
N GLY A 183 -7.66 -12.64 13.20
CA GLY A 183 -8.29 -13.41 14.27
C GLY A 183 -7.62 -13.26 15.65
N SER A 184 -6.47 -12.59 15.75
CA SER A 184 -5.81 -12.37 17.05
C SER A 184 -6.64 -11.44 17.93
N LYS A 185 -6.90 -11.86 19.17
CA LYS A 185 -7.50 -10.99 20.20
C LYS A 185 -6.45 -10.04 20.74
N VAL A 186 -6.77 -8.75 20.75
CA VAL A 186 -5.90 -7.68 21.22
C VAL A 186 -6.68 -6.71 22.11
N SER A 187 -6.02 -6.23 23.17
CA SER A 187 -6.49 -5.08 23.91
C SER A 187 -5.84 -3.81 23.36
N ILE A 188 -6.63 -2.79 23.11
CA ILE A 188 -6.19 -1.49 22.62
C ILE A 188 -6.46 -0.48 23.74
N SER A 189 -5.40 0.19 24.24
CA SER A 189 -5.56 1.36 25.11
C SER A 189 -5.61 2.61 24.25
N TYR A 190 -6.52 3.53 24.58
CA TYR A 190 -6.68 4.78 23.82
C TYR A 190 -7.16 5.91 24.72
N MET A 191 -6.88 7.14 24.33
CA MET A 191 -7.35 8.36 24.97
C MET A 191 -8.62 8.87 24.31
N ARG A 192 -9.66 9.09 25.10
CA ARG A 192 -10.94 9.70 24.73
C ARG A 192 -11.28 10.83 25.67
N ALA A 193 -11.40 12.04 25.18
CA ALA A 193 -11.70 13.23 25.98
C ALA A 193 -10.81 13.34 27.25
N GLY A 194 -9.50 13.17 27.10
CA GLY A 194 -8.50 13.26 28.17
C GLY A 194 -8.48 12.10 29.17
N LYS A 195 -9.29 11.04 28.96
CA LYS A 195 -9.34 9.85 29.83
C LYS A 195 -8.82 8.64 29.05
N GLU A 196 -7.99 7.84 29.71
CA GLU A 196 -7.57 6.54 29.18
C GLU A 196 -8.71 5.52 29.26
N GLN A 197 -8.92 4.82 28.16
CA GLN A 197 -9.89 3.74 28.03
C GLN A 197 -9.25 2.54 27.34
N SER A 198 -9.89 1.39 27.41
CA SER A 198 -9.47 0.18 26.71
C SER A 198 -10.62 -0.48 25.99
N ALA A 199 -10.32 -1.16 24.89
CA ALA A 199 -11.25 -1.98 24.15
C ALA A 199 -10.57 -3.28 23.74
N ASP A 200 -11.24 -4.40 23.96
CA ASP A 200 -10.82 -5.70 23.44
C ASP A 200 -11.51 -5.95 22.11
N LEU A 201 -10.72 -6.38 21.13
CA LEU A 201 -11.22 -6.68 19.80
C LEU A 201 -10.41 -7.80 19.15
N GLU A 202 -10.97 -8.39 18.12
CA GLU A 202 -10.32 -9.39 17.29
C GLU A 202 -9.89 -8.75 15.98
N LEU A 203 -8.62 -8.91 15.58
CA LEU A 203 -8.11 -8.28 14.36
C LEU A 203 -8.74 -8.90 13.11
N GLY A 204 -9.14 -8.08 12.17
CA GLY A 204 -9.51 -8.51 10.82
C GLY A 204 -8.28 -8.89 10.00
N ALA A 205 -8.52 -9.42 8.81
CA ALA A 205 -7.51 -9.47 7.74
C ALA A 205 -7.53 -8.13 6.98
N ILE A 206 -6.38 -7.68 6.50
CA ILE A 206 -6.35 -6.62 5.50
C ILE A 206 -7.20 -7.12 4.33
N PRO A 207 -8.20 -6.35 3.86
CA PRO A 207 -8.92 -6.73 2.66
C PRO A 207 -7.88 -7.00 1.58
N SER A 208 -7.73 -8.26 1.15
CA SER A 208 -6.76 -8.59 0.11
C SER A 208 -7.06 -7.66 -1.07
N GLN A 209 -6.03 -7.16 -1.76
CA GLN A 209 -6.26 -6.41 -3.01
C GLN A 209 -7.18 -7.20 -3.96
N LYS A 210 -7.20 -8.53 -3.84
CA LYS A 210 -8.15 -9.43 -4.51
C LYS A 210 -9.56 -9.37 -3.91
N ALA A 211 -9.74 -9.16 -2.60
CA ALA A 211 -11.04 -8.98 -1.95
C ALA A 211 -11.48 -7.50 -1.96
N ALA A 212 -10.56 -6.55 -1.84
CA ALA A 212 -10.82 -5.12 -2.11
C ALA A 212 -11.08 -4.90 -3.62
N ALA A 213 -10.40 -5.62 -4.51
CA ALA A 213 -10.76 -5.69 -5.93
C ALA A 213 -12.05 -6.49 -6.16
N ALA A 214 -12.42 -7.49 -5.35
CA ALA A 214 -13.70 -8.19 -5.47
C ALA A 214 -14.86 -7.38 -4.86
N GLY A 215 -14.69 -6.72 -3.72
CA GLY A 215 -15.71 -5.83 -3.13
C GLY A 215 -15.81 -4.46 -3.83
N GLN A 216 -14.74 -3.95 -4.43
CA GLN A 216 -14.72 -2.83 -5.36
C GLN A 216 -14.91 -3.29 -6.83
N ALA A 217 -14.70 -4.57 -7.16
CA ALA A 217 -15.00 -5.15 -8.45
C ALA A 217 -16.51 -5.39 -8.65
N GLU A 218 -17.28 -5.55 -7.58
CA GLU A 218 -18.74 -5.48 -7.70
C GLU A 218 -19.27 -4.03 -7.75
N ALA A 219 -18.49 -3.04 -7.29
CA ALA A 219 -18.92 -1.64 -7.27
C ALA A 219 -18.21 -0.71 -8.28
N GLY A 220 -17.20 -1.16 -9.05
CA GLY A 220 -16.53 -0.15 -9.86
C GLY A 220 -15.41 -0.50 -10.83
N LYS A 221 -15.06 -1.76 -11.07
CA LYS A 221 -14.04 -2.11 -12.07
C LYS A 221 -14.54 -3.16 -13.04
N GLN A 222 -15.49 -2.79 -13.88
CA GLN A 222 -15.82 -3.63 -15.02
C GLN A 222 -14.76 -3.44 -16.11
N ALA A 223 -13.94 -4.48 -16.29
CA ALA A 223 -13.10 -4.57 -17.46
C ALA A 223 -13.99 -4.74 -18.69
N LEU A 224 -13.98 -3.77 -19.59
CA LEU A 224 -14.48 -3.91 -20.95
C LEU A 224 -13.39 -4.60 -21.77
N ALA A 225 -13.25 -5.92 -21.54
CA ALA A 225 -12.18 -6.74 -22.12
C ALA A 225 -12.06 -6.61 -23.65
N GLY A 226 -13.19 -6.41 -24.34
CA GLY A 226 -13.19 -6.20 -25.79
C GLY A 226 -12.63 -4.86 -26.28
N LEU A 227 -12.45 -3.89 -25.39
CA LEU A 227 -11.90 -2.56 -25.68
C LEU A 227 -10.53 -2.31 -25.03
N GLY A 228 -10.13 -3.18 -24.10
CA GLY A 228 -8.89 -2.98 -23.33
C GLY A 228 -9.01 -1.85 -22.32
N LEU A 229 -10.20 -1.57 -21.77
CA LEU A 229 -10.46 -0.51 -20.79
C LEU A 229 -10.79 -1.08 -19.43
N ARG A 230 -10.22 -0.50 -18.38
CA ARG A 230 -10.72 -0.62 -17.01
C ARG A 230 -11.31 0.71 -16.57
N LEU A 231 -12.52 0.65 -16.06
CA LEU A 231 -13.35 1.80 -15.78
C LEU A 231 -13.74 1.85 -14.30
N ALA A 232 -13.87 3.07 -13.75
CA ALA A 232 -14.43 3.33 -12.43
C ALA A 232 -15.32 4.59 -12.50
N PRO A 233 -16.32 4.78 -11.61
CA PRO A 233 -17.02 6.05 -11.50
C PRO A 233 -16.03 7.19 -11.28
N ALA A 234 -16.21 8.33 -11.95
CA ALA A 234 -15.30 9.49 -11.81
C ALA A 234 -15.20 9.96 -10.35
N THR A 235 -16.29 9.90 -9.59
CA THR A 235 -16.36 10.22 -8.15
C THR A 235 -15.45 9.33 -7.27
N ALA A 236 -15.07 8.14 -7.75
CA ALA A 236 -14.19 7.22 -7.05
C ALA A 236 -12.70 7.41 -7.39
N VAL A 237 -12.37 8.35 -8.30
CA VAL A 237 -11.02 8.58 -8.80
C VAL A 237 -10.59 10.01 -8.50
N LYS A 238 -9.54 10.17 -7.68
CA LYS A 238 -9.04 11.49 -7.29
C LYS A 238 -8.63 12.31 -8.52
N GLY A 239 -9.25 13.47 -8.71
CA GLY A 239 -8.97 14.38 -9.81
C GLY A 239 -9.77 14.15 -11.09
N ALA A 240 -10.62 13.13 -11.17
CA ALA A 240 -11.45 12.85 -12.35
C ALA A 240 -12.76 13.71 -12.40
N GLY A 241 -13.14 14.33 -11.28
CA GLY A 241 -14.38 15.14 -11.17
C GLY A 241 -15.58 14.32 -10.68
N ASP A 242 -16.75 14.96 -10.70
CA ASP A 242 -17.98 14.40 -10.11
C ASP A 242 -18.90 13.74 -11.14
N GLU A 243 -18.61 13.85 -12.43
CA GLU A 243 -19.44 13.35 -13.52
C GLU A 243 -18.68 12.38 -14.42
N GLY A 244 -19.38 11.33 -14.87
CA GLY A 244 -18.87 10.39 -15.85
C GLY A 244 -18.14 9.17 -15.27
N VAL A 245 -17.42 8.51 -16.14
CA VAL A 245 -16.70 7.24 -15.86
C VAL A 245 -15.23 7.39 -16.23
N ALA A 246 -14.33 7.31 -15.24
CA ALA A 246 -12.90 7.44 -15.44
C ALA A 246 -12.28 6.15 -16.02
N VAL A 247 -11.36 6.31 -16.94
CA VAL A 247 -10.46 5.27 -17.44
C VAL A 247 -9.31 5.15 -16.43
N VAL A 248 -9.28 4.08 -15.67
CA VAL A 248 -8.28 3.84 -14.61
C VAL A 248 -7.14 2.94 -15.05
N ASP A 249 -7.27 2.32 -16.21
CA ASP A 249 -6.20 1.56 -16.84
C ASP A 249 -6.60 1.26 -18.30
N ILE A 250 -5.65 1.25 -19.20
CA ILE A 250 -5.86 0.99 -20.62
C ILE A 250 -4.77 0.07 -21.16
N ASP A 251 -5.17 -1.00 -21.85
CA ASP A 251 -4.26 -1.83 -22.62
C ASP A 251 -3.66 -1.00 -23.76
N PRO A 252 -2.33 -0.76 -23.78
CA PRO A 252 -1.68 0.01 -24.84
C PRO A 252 -1.91 -0.54 -26.25
N ASN A 253 -2.15 -1.85 -26.36
CA ASN A 253 -2.45 -2.54 -27.60
C ASN A 253 -3.97 -2.69 -27.83
N GLY A 254 -4.76 -2.23 -26.89
CA GLY A 254 -6.24 -2.31 -26.92
C GLY A 254 -6.86 -1.41 -27.98
N THR A 255 -8.11 -1.73 -28.30
CA THR A 255 -8.85 -0.99 -29.35
C THR A 255 -9.08 0.47 -28.97
N ALA A 256 -9.35 0.76 -27.69
CA ALA A 256 -9.58 2.12 -27.21
C ALA A 256 -8.29 2.98 -27.25
N ALA A 257 -7.13 2.39 -26.87
CA ALA A 257 -5.84 3.08 -26.95
C ALA A 257 -5.49 3.47 -28.41
N ARG A 258 -5.73 2.57 -29.36
CA ARG A 258 -5.53 2.87 -30.79
C ARG A 258 -6.46 3.99 -31.31
N LYS A 259 -7.56 4.26 -30.62
CA LYS A 259 -8.47 5.40 -30.91
C LYS A 259 -8.11 6.65 -30.10
N GLY A 260 -6.95 6.65 -29.43
CA GLY A 260 -6.40 7.78 -28.74
C GLY A 260 -6.93 8.00 -27.33
N MET A 261 -7.67 7.05 -26.74
CA MET A 261 -8.01 7.11 -25.32
C MET A 261 -6.77 6.83 -24.48
N ARG A 262 -6.72 7.45 -23.31
CA ARG A 262 -5.58 7.37 -22.38
C ARG A 262 -6.08 7.09 -20.96
N ASP A 263 -5.18 6.60 -20.13
CA ASP A 263 -5.38 6.56 -18.69
C ASP A 263 -5.64 7.96 -18.14
N GLY A 264 -6.61 8.09 -17.22
CA GLY A 264 -7.08 9.37 -16.69
C GLY A 264 -8.15 10.08 -17.52
N ASP A 265 -8.49 9.62 -18.72
CA ASP A 265 -9.62 10.14 -19.49
C ASP A 265 -10.96 9.86 -18.76
N VAL A 266 -11.95 10.74 -18.90
CA VAL A 266 -13.27 10.57 -18.31
C VAL A 266 -14.33 10.48 -19.41
N ILE A 267 -15.04 9.38 -19.49
CA ILE A 267 -16.16 9.16 -20.41
C ILE A 267 -17.40 9.82 -19.83
N LEU A 268 -17.94 10.84 -20.50
CA LEU A 268 -19.12 11.60 -20.07
C LEU A 268 -20.40 11.05 -20.72
N GLU A 269 -20.31 10.60 -21.98
CA GLU A 269 -21.46 10.10 -22.74
C GLU A 269 -21.06 8.93 -23.64
N VAL A 270 -21.98 8.00 -23.87
CA VAL A 270 -21.82 6.89 -24.82
C VAL A 270 -23.07 6.83 -25.69
N GLY A 271 -22.90 6.98 -27.01
CA GLY A 271 -24.04 6.99 -27.94
C GLY A 271 -25.03 8.13 -27.70
N GLY A 272 -24.55 9.27 -27.18
CA GLY A 272 -25.39 10.43 -26.84
C GLY A 272 -26.15 10.32 -25.52
N LYS A 273 -25.90 9.27 -24.71
CA LYS A 273 -26.50 9.10 -23.39
C LYS A 273 -25.43 9.36 -22.31
N PRO A 274 -25.72 10.19 -21.29
CA PRO A 274 -24.84 10.39 -20.16
C PRO A 274 -24.58 9.06 -19.43
N VAL A 275 -23.35 8.88 -18.92
CA VAL A 275 -22.94 7.72 -18.14
C VAL A 275 -22.34 8.15 -16.82
N ALA A 276 -22.65 7.43 -15.73
CA ALA A 276 -22.12 7.68 -14.39
C ALA A 276 -21.37 6.45 -13.82
N THR A 277 -21.68 5.27 -14.34
CA THR A 277 -21.10 4.00 -13.89
C THR A 277 -20.51 3.20 -15.04
N PRO A 278 -19.51 2.32 -14.78
CA PRO A 278 -19.00 1.38 -15.79
C PRO A 278 -20.09 0.50 -16.42
N THR A 279 -21.15 0.21 -15.66
CA THR A 279 -22.30 -0.55 -16.13
C THR A 279 -23.08 0.22 -17.21
N ASP A 280 -23.23 1.54 -17.08
CA ASP A 280 -23.89 2.38 -18.07
C ASP A 280 -23.13 2.37 -19.39
N VAL A 281 -21.80 2.44 -19.31
CA VAL A 281 -20.93 2.37 -20.50
C VAL A 281 -21.12 1.02 -21.20
N ARG A 282 -21.10 -0.08 -20.44
CA ARG A 282 -21.31 -1.44 -20.99
C ARG A 282 -22.67 -1.59 -21.64
N SER A 283 -23.73 -1.21 -20.92
CA SER A 283 -25.10 -1.30 -21.43
C SER A 283 -25.31 -0.48 -22.71
N SER A 284 -24.67 0.68 -22.80
CA SER A 284 -24.74 1.53 -24.00
C SER A 284 -23.99 0.91 -25.19
N ILE A 285 -22.88 0.21 -24.95
CA ILE A 285 -22.15 -0.52 -25.99
C ILE A 285 -22.96 -1.75 -26.43
N ASP A 286 -23.54 -2.51 -25.49
CA ASP A 286 -24.35 -3.68 -25.78
C ASP A 286 -25.62 -3.29 -26.56
N ALA A 287 -26.24 -2.16 -26.23
CA ALA A 287 -27.34 -1.60 -27.00
C ALA A 287 -26.93 -1.26 -28.45
N ALA A 288 -25.79 -0.59 -28.62
CA ALA A 288 -25.26 -0.28 -29.95
C ALA A 288 -24.94 -1.56 -30.75
N LYS A 289 -24.48 -2.61 -30.07
CA LYS A 289 -24.24 -3.93 -30.67
C LYS A 289 -25.56 -4.57 -31.14
N SER A 290 -26.60 -4.56 -30.32
CA SER A 290 -27.91 -5.10 -30.67
C SER A 290 -28.60 -4.36 -31.83
N GLU A 291 -28.27 -3.06 -31.98
CA GLU A 291 -28.71 -2.24 -33.11
C GLU A 291 -27.85 -2.44 -34.39
N GLY A 292 -26.89 -3.36 -34.36
CA GLY A 292 -26.04 -3.68 -35.53
C GLY A 292 -24.96 -2.58 -35.82
N ARG A 293 -24.69 -1.66 -34.88
CA ARG A 293 -23.69 -0.63 -35.09
C ARG A 293 -22.27 -1.22 -35.00
N THR A 294 -21.40 -0.79 -35.87
CA THR A 294 -20.00 -1.22 -35.91
C THR A 294 -19.09 -0.37 -34.97
N ALA A 295 -19.57 0.80 -34.55
CA ALA A 295 -18.88 1.70 -33.62
C ALA A 295 -19.90 2.50 -32.77
N VAL A 296 -19.47 2.93 -31.60
CA VAL A 296 -20.21 3.83 -30.73
C VAL A 296 -19.40 5.10 -30.49
N LEU A 297 -20.08 6.25 -30.49
CA LEU A 297 -19.45 7.54 -30.23
C LEU A 297 -19.42 7.78 -28.73
N MET A 298 -18.26 8.06 -28.17
CA MET A 298 -18.03 8.42 -26.78
C MET A 298 -17.58 9.86 -26.68
N LYS A 299 -18.19 10.63 -25.77
CA LYS A 299 -17.70 11.96 -25.39
C LYS A 299 -16.77 11.81 -24.23
N VAL A 300 -15.52 12.18 -24.42
CA VAL A 300 -14.42 11.95 -23.49
C VAL A 300 -13.78 13.27 -23.11
N LYS A 301 -13.63 13.50 -21.81
CA LYS A 301 -12.88 14.62 -21.23
C LYS A 301 -11.46 14.12 -20.91
N SER A 302 -10.47 14.78 -21.48
CA SER A 302 -9.04 14.56 -21.25
C SER A 302 -8.41 15.82 -20.63
N ALA A 303 -7.13 15.75 -20.27
CA ALA A 303 -6.37 16.92 -19.80
C ALA A 303 -6.39 18.09 -20.84
N ASP A 304 -6.42 17.75 -22.14
CA ASP A 304 -6.40 18.69 -23.27
C ASP A 304 -7.81 19.23 -23.65
N GLY A 305 -8.88 18.81 -22.94
CA GLY A 305 -10.26 19.23 -23.21
C GLY A 305 -11.20 18.07 -23.53
N THR A 306 -12.42 18.42 -23.96
CA THR A 306 -13.45 17.43 -24.31
C THR A 306 -13.47 17.13 -25.80
N ARG A 307 -13.52 15.85 -26.17
CA ARG A 307 -13.54 15.40 -27.58
C ARG A 307 -14.47 14.18 -27.74
N PHE A 308 -14.81 13.89 -29.00
CA PHE A 308 -15.53 12.68 -29.34
C PHE A 308 -14.57 11.60 -29.88
N VAL A 309 -14.75 10.37 -29.41
CA VAL A 309 -13.96 9.20 -29.84
C VAL A 309 -14.93 8.14 -30.34
N ALA A 310 -14.78 7.72 -31.58
CA ALA A 310 -15.54 6.59 -32.14
C ALA A 310 -14.82 5.27 -31.82
N VAL A 311 -15.42 4.49 -30.91
CA VAL A 311 -14.84 3.22 -30.46
C VAL A 311 -15.60 2.06 -31.14
N PRO A 312 -14.87 1.12 -31.80
CA PRO A 312 -15.50 -0.03 -32.43
C PRO A 312 -16.26 -0.90 -31.40
N VAL A 313 -17.44 -1.35 -31.77
CA VAL A 313 -18.22 -2.32 -30.97
C VAL A 313 -17.57 -3.71 -31.13
N PRO A 314 -17.20 -4.40 -30.04
CA PRO A 314 -16.60 -5.73 -30.14
C PRO A 314 -17.51 -6.71 -30.89
N LYS A 315 -16.94 -7.40 -31.88
CA LYS A 315 -17.66 -8.52 -32.54
C LYS A 315 -17.89 -9.63 -31.53
N ALA A 316 -18.98 -10.34 -31.67
CA ALA A 316 -19.33 -11.51 -30.86
C ALA A 316 -18.29 -12.61 -30.99
#